data_cf27beb7c97eb43a971962c54ad20ddb
#
_entry.id   cf27beb7c97eb43a971962c54ad20ddb
#
_cell.length_a   1.000
_cell.length_b   1.000
_cell.length_c   1.000
_cell.angle_alpha   90.00
_cell.angle_beta   90.00
_cell.angle_gamma   90.00
#
_symmetry.space_group_name_H-M   'P 1'
#
loop_
_entity.id
_entity.type
_entity.pdbx_description
1 polymer ?
#
loop_
_entity_poly.entity_id
_entity_poly.type
_entity_poly.pdbx_seq_one_letter_code
_entity_poly.pdbx_strand_id
1 'polypeptide(L)'
;MTSRDAGRLWLVRVLAPLTCWAAMAGLAPQPAAMADPSAPIVGVAGKCVDVQWSGTANGTTVWLWDCNGTNAQNWAGVGHQGTLRAFGKCLDVAGGSHRDGTRVQLWECNGTDAQSWRPENGRLINTGSGKCLDTSGGAQTGTPLQIRSCADATTQTWAQRGRPEGGGTVAAGTVAAGTAAKKGVATWAFPPGRDGIRDVGAAWYHDWSTSNSDVPASAEFVPMIWGAAFVNDTELATAQRSGRTLLGFNEPDLPQQANMSVEHALDLWPRLQNTGMRLGSPAVAFGADTPGGWLDRFLAGARDRGLRVDFIALHWYGSDFGDDAANHLMQYVRAVHERYRLPIWITEFGLIDFSQGTPRHPSPQQLVTFINKATAALQATPYVERYAWFALPATGEHAPHGLYRDNGTATEAGAAYRAAGRS
;
A
#
# COMPACT_ATOMS: atom_id res chain seq x y z
N MET A 1 0.89 49.23 -88.85
CA MET A 1 0.38 48.08 -89.63
C MET A 1 -0.43 47.28 -88.63
N THR A 2 -1.68 47.49 -88.65
CA THR A 2 -2.81 46.60 -89.01
C THR A 2 -2.94 45.45 -88.00
N SER A 3 -4.04 45.12 -87.48
CA SER A 3 -5.47 45.45 -87.65
C SER A 3 -6.30 44.60 -86.66
N ARG A 4 -7.40 45.22 -86.20
CA ARG A 4 -8.74 44.62 -86.05
C ARG A 4 -8.98 43.47 -85.09
N ASP A 5 -9.77 43.74 -84.06
CA ASP A 5 -11.21 43.48 -83.93
C ASP A 5 -11.59 42.02 -83.63
N ALA A 6 -12.25 41.82 -82.54
CA ALA A 6 -13.65 41.41 -82.54
C ALA A 6 -14.02 40.90 -81.12
N GLY A 7 -15.02 41.55 -80.60
CA GLY A 7 -15.58 41.15 -79.26
C GLY A 7 -16.35 39.83 -79.32
N ARG A 8 -16.41 39.20 -78.18
CA ARG A 8 -17.47 38.25 -77.84
C ARG A 8 -17.74 38.31 -76.35
N LEU A 9 -18.92 38.70 -76.00
CA LEU A 9 -19.53 38.51 -74.73
C LEU A 9 -19.47 37.01 -74.30
N TRP A 10 -18.97 36.73 -73.15
CA TRP A 10 -19.22 35.44 -72.49
C TRP A 10 -19.84 35.69 -71.15
N LEU A 11 -20.98 35.06 -70.97
CA LEU A 11 -21.75 35.00 -69.71
C LEU A 11 -20.90 34.57 -68.57
N VAL A 12 -20.91 35.36 -67.50
CA VAL A 12 -20.39 34.98 -66.17
C VAL A 12 -21.38 33.99 -65.59
N ARG A 13 -21.05 32.70 -65.60
CA ARG A 13 -21.67 31.72 -64.74
C ARG A 13 -21.04 31.83 -63.36
N VAL A 14 -21.80 32.30 -62.40
CA VAL A 14 -21.48 32.25 -60.96
C VAL A 14 -21.53 30.78 -60.50
N LEU A 15 -20.39 30.16 -60.31
CA LEU A 15 -20.26 28.91 -59.63
C LEU A 15 -20.06 29.22 -58.13
N ALA A 16 -21.07 28.94 -57.35
CA ALA A 16 -20.96 28.94 -55.86
C ALA A 16 -19.97 27.85 -55.42
N PRO A 17 -19.06 28.14 -54.51
CA PRO A 17 -18.24 27.09 -53.94
C PRO A 17 -19.09 26.23 -52.98
N LEU A 18 -19.21 24.94 -53.29
CA LEU A 18 -19.66 23.92 -52.34
C LEU A 18 -18.60 23.83 -51.23
N THR A 19 -18.89 24.42 -50.07
CA THR A 19 -18.14 24.17 -48.84
C THR A 19 -18.42 22.75 -48.38
N CYS A 20 -17.44 21.89 -48.63
CA CYS A 20 -17.38 20.56 -48.06
C CYS A 20 -17.16 20.70 -46.54
N TRP A 21 -18.21 20.60 -45.74
CA TRP A 21 -18.11 20.42 -44.30
C TRP A 21 -17.61 19.00 -44.08
N ALA A 22 -16.29 18.85 -43.87
CA ALA A 22 -15.73 17.66 -43.26
C ALA A 22 -16.20 17.63 -41.80
N ALA A 23 -17.14 16.74 -41.49
CA ALA A 23 -17.51 16.41 -40.16
C ALA A 23 -16.26 15.79 -39.49
N MET A 24 -15.53 16.58 -38.69
CA MET A 24 -14.61 16.05 -37.72
C MET A 24 -15.47 15.34 -36.66
N ALA A 25 -15.64 14.03 -36.83
CA ALA A 25 -16.08 13.17 -35.73
C ALA A 25 -15.00 13.27 -34.64
N GLY A 26 -15.28 14.06 -33.63
CA GLY A 26 -14.47 14.10 -32.43
C GLY A 26 -14.43 12.68 -31.85
N LEU A 27 -13.25 12.06 -31.89
CA LEU A 27 -12.97 10.89 -31.07
C LEU A 27 -13.16 11.32 -29.62
N ALA A 28 -14.27 10.90 -29.02
CA ALA A 28 -14.44 10.98 -27.58
C ALA A 28 -13.25 10.24 -26.94
N PRO A 29 -12.61 10.80 -25.90
CA PRO A 29 -11.57 10.06 -25.21
C PRO A 29 -12.18 8.76 -24.70
N GLN A 30 -11.63 7.63 -25.12
CA GLN A 30 -11.99 6.34 -24.53
C GLN A 30 -11.69 6.42 -23.04
N PRO A 31 -12.62 5.98 -22.16
CA PRO A 31 -12.32 5.88 -20.77
C PRO A 31 -11.08 5.00 -20.61
N ALA A 32 -10.07 5.52 -19.91
CA ALA A 32 -8.90 4.75 -19.54
C ALA A 32 -9.39 3.45 -18.89
N ALA A 33 -8.95 2.32 -19.42
CA ALA A 33 -9.25 1.02 -18.83
C ALA A 33 -8.83 1.10 -17.36
N MET A 34 -9.79 0.93 -16.44
CA MET A 34 -9.48 0.81 -15.02
C MET A 34 -8.53 -0.36 -14.89
N ALA A 35 -7.38 -0.14 -14.25
CA ALA A 35 -6.49 -1.23 -13.91
C ALA A 35 -7.28 -2.22 -13.03
N ASP A 36 -7.28 -3.50 -13.40
CA ASP A 36 -7.93 -4.53 -12.61
C ASP A 36 -7.38 -4.50 -11.18
N PRO A 37 -8.24 -4.54 -10.16
CA PRO A 37 -7.79 -4.55 -8.78
C PRO A 37 -6.88 -5.74 -8.56
N SER A 38 -5.73 -5.52 -7.96
CA SER A 38 -4.82 -6.58 -7.60
C SER A 38 -5.18 -7.15 -6.22
N ALA A 39 -5.06 -8.48 -6.07
CA ALA A 39 -5.43 -9.19 -4.84
C ALA A 39 -4.60 -10.48 -4.68
N PRO A 40 -4.42 -10.98 -3.45
CA PRO A 40 -3.79 -12.27 -3.24
C PRO A 40 -4.68 -13.42 -3.75
N ILE A 41 -4.05 -14.43 -4.32
CA ILE A 41 -4.68 -15.69 -4.66
C ILE A 41 -4.35 -16.68 -3.53
N VAL A 42 -5.35 -17.05 -2.76
CA VAL A 42 -5.18 -17.90 -1.57
C VAL A 42 -5.59 -19.34 -1.88
N GLY A 43 -4.70 -20.27 -1.59
CA GLY A 43 -4.90 -21.69 -1.84
C GLY A 43 -4.94 -22.54 -0.57
N VAL A 44 -4.56 -23.80 -0.73
CA VAL A 44 -4.51 -24.79 0.33
C VAL A 44 -3.76 -24.31 1.57
N ALA A 45 -4.25 -24.67 2.74
CA ALA A 45 -3.72 -24.27 4.05
C ALA A 45 -3.67 -22.74 4.28
N GLY A 46 -4.48 -21.95 3.55
CA GLY A 46 -4.52 -20.50 3.69
C GLY A 46 -3.28 -19.78 3.15
N LYS A 47 -2.44 -20.45 2.36
CA LYS A 47 -1.22 -19.87 1.78
C LYS A 47 -1.48 -19.17 0.45
N CYS A 48 -0.61 -18.25 0.08
CA CYS A 48 -0.72 -17.39 -1.10
C CYS A 48 0.14 -17.87 -2.27
N VAL A 49 -0.34 -17.62 -3.49
CA VAL A 49 0.46 -17.69 -4.71
C VAL A 49 1.48 -16.55 -4.66
N ASP A 50 2.76 -16.91 -4.68
CA ASP A 50 3.87 -15.99 -4.38
C ASP A 50 4.97 -16.11 -5.45
N VAL A 51 5.56 -14.98 -5.80
CA VAL A 51 6.73 -14.93 -6.69
C VAL A 51 7.99 -15.10 -5.87
N GLN A 52 8.70 -16.20 -6.07
CA GLN A 52 9.88 -16.59 -5.30
C GLN A 52 10.85 -15.43 -5.09
N TRP A 53 11.11 -15.11 -3.81
CA TRP A 53 12.03 -14.05 -3.38
C TRP A 53 11.78 -12.68 -4.02
N SER A 54 10.52 -12.39 -4.41
CA SER A 54 10.14 -11.16 -5.14
C SER A 54 10.96 -10.95 -6.42
N GLY A 55 11.47 -12.04 -7.02
CA GLY A 55 12.30 -11.99 -8.22
C GLY A 55 11.50 -11.52 -9.43
N THR A 56 12.07 -10.59 -10.21
CA THR A 56 11.41 -10.03 -11.40
C THR A 56 11.97 -10.56 -12.72
N ALA A 57 12.92 -11.51 -12.68
CA ALA A 57 13.49 -12.12 -13.87
C ALA A 57 12.48 -13.08 -14.54
N ASN A 58 12.53 -13.19 -15.88
CA ASN A 58 11.78 -14.22 -16.58
C ASN A 58 12.22 -15.61 -16.11
N GLY A 59 11.26 -16.50 -15.86
CA GLY A 59 11.49 -17.83 -15.33
C GLY A 59 11.55 -17.90 -13.80
N THR A 60 11.34 -16.78 -13.08
CA THR A 60 11.21 -16.84 -11.62
C THR A 60 10.08 -17.79 -11.24
N THR A 61 10.38 -18.72 -10.34
CA THR A 61 9.41 -19.71 -9.86
C THR A 61 8.25 -18.99 -9.15
N VAL A 62 7.04 -19.44 -9.41
CA VAL A 62 5.88 -19.10 -8.60
C VAL A 62 5.57 -20.29 -7.69
N TRP A 63 5.41 -20.04 -6.42
CA TRP A 63 5.28 -21.06 -5.39
C TRP A 63 4.15 -20.73 -4.40
N LEU A 64 3.89 -21.63 -3.49
CA LEU A 64 3.01 -21.44 -2.36
C LEU A 64 3.82 -20.90 -1.19
N TRP A 65 3.40 -19.78 -0.61
CA TRP A 65 4.09 -19.18 0.54
C TRP A 65 3.07 -18.73 1.60
N ASP A 66 3.53 -18.54 2.84
CA ASP A 66 2.69 -17.90 3.85
C ASP A 66 2.25 -16.53 3.37
N CYS A 67 0.95 -16.21 3.52
CA CYS A 67 0.45 -14.91 3.10
C CYS A 67 1.08 -13.82 3.98
N ASN A 68 1.93 -13.00 3.38
CA ASN A 68 2.72 -11.99 4.06
C ASN A 68 2.45 -10.56 3.52
N GLY A 69 1.51 -10.43 2.57
CA GLY A 69 1.08 -9.14 2.01
C GLY A 69 2.12 -8.42 1.15
N THR A 70 3.20 -9.10 0.75
CA THR A 70 4.20 -8.52 -0.14
C THR A 70 3.70 -8.41 -1.58
N ASN A 71 4.34 -7.56 -2.39
CA ASN A 71 4.04 -7.44 -3.82
C ASN A 71 4.27 -8.74 -4.60
N ALA A 72 5.02 -9.71 -4.03
CA ALA A 72 5.19 -11.05 -4.59
C ALA A 72 3.88 -11.85 -4.60
N GLN A 73 2.90 -11.46 -3.80
CA GLN A 73 1.60 -12.11 -3.65
C GLN A 73 0.44 -11.28 -4.22
N ASN A 74 0.75 -10.11 -4.78
CA ASN A 74 -0.25 -9.17 -5.26
C ASN A 74 -0.45 -9.32 -6.77
N TRP A 75 -1.55 -9.99 -7.15
CA TRP A 75 -1.87 -10.36 -8.53
C TRP A 75 -3.00 -9.50 -9.09
N ALA A 76 -2.73 -8.74 -10.15
CA ALA A 76 -3.76 -8.04 -10.93
C ALA A 76 -4.47 -9.02 -11.88
N GLY A 77 -5.75 -8.75 -12.20
CA GLY A 77 -6.58 -9.60 -13.06
C GLY A 77 -7.25 -10.77 -12.33
N VAL A 78 -7.17 -10.81 -11.02
CA VAL A 78 -7.81 -11.84 -10.19
C VAL A 78 -9.34 -11.72 -10.28
N GLY A 79 -10.02 -12.85 -10.53
CA GLY A 79 -11.48 -12.87 -10.64
C GLY A 79 -12.01 -12.74 -12.07
N HIS A 80 -11.16 -12.45 -13.04
CA HIS A 80 -11.52 -12.31 -14.44
C HIS A 80 -10.78 -13.32 -15.33
N GLN A 81 -11.34 -13.63 -16.49
CA GLN A 81 -10.58 -14.38 -17.50
C GLN A 81 -9.53 -13.45 -18.13
N GLY A 82 -8.30 -13.89 -18.18
CA GLY A 82 -7.20 -13.14 -18.77
C GLY A 82 -5.85 -13.42 -18.13
N THR A 83 -4.99 -12.42 -18.14
CA THR A 83 -3.64 -12.54 -17.55
C THR A 83 -3.67 -12.19 -16.07
N LEU A 84 -3.04 -13.03 -15.25
CA LEU A 84 -2.73 -12.72 -13.86
C LEU A 84 -1.34 -12.09 -13.81
N ARG A 85 -1.19 -10.91 -13.21
CA ARG A 85 0.04 -10.13 -13.26
C ARG A 85 0.57 -9.77 -11.89
N ALA A 86 1.87 -9.98 -11.70
CA ALA A 86 2.63 -9.47 -10.57
C ALA A 86 3.92 -8.82 -11.09
N PHE A 87 4.39 -7.73 -10.49
CA PHE A 87 5.59 -6.99 -10.94
C PHE A 87 5.57 -6.58 -12.43
N GLY A 88 4.38 -6.32 -12.99
CA GLY A 88 4.24 -6.00 -14.43
C GLY A 88 4.44 -7.18 -15.38
N LYS A 89 4.67 -8.40 -14.86
CA LYS A 89 4.82 -9.64 -15.63
C LYS A 89 3.64 -10.59 -15.40
N CYS A 90 3.53 -11.61 -16.24
CA CYS A 90 2.40 -12.54 -16.25
C CYS A 90 2.71 -13.88 -15.58
N LEU A 91 1.69 -14.46 -14.92
CA LEU A 91 1.69 -15.85 -14.49
C LEU A 91 1.68 -16.73 -15.74
N ASP A 92 2.69 -17.55 -15.92
CA ASP A 92 3.01 -18.22 -17.18
C ASP A 92 3.24 -19.71 -16.98
N VAL A 93 2.71 -20.52 -17.87
CA VAL A 93 3.02 -21.95 -17.93
C VAL A 93 4.31 -22.14 -18.71
N ALA A 94 5.34 -22.65 -18.08
CA ALA A 94 6.70 -22.74 -18.64
C ALA A 94 6.69 -23.43 -20.02
N GLY A 95 7.21 -22.71 -21.03
CA GLY A 95 7.27 -23.17 -22.40
C GLY A 95 5.93 -23.43 -23.09
N GLY A 96 4.80 -22.94 -22.54
CA GLY A 96 3.46 -23.20 -23.06
C GLY A 96 3.07 -24.68 -23.06
N SER A 97 3.67 -25.47 -22.18
CA SER A 97 3.48 -26.92 -22.13
C SER A 97 2.08 -27.29 -21.63
N HIS A 98 1.53 -28.40 -22.19
CA HIS A 98 0.24 -28.94 -21.76
C HIS A 98 0.39 -30.20 -20.88
N ARG A 99 1.59 -30.48 -20.37
CA ARG A 99 1.86 -31.70 -19.57
C ARG A 99 1.57 -31.43 -18.10
N ASP A 100 0.99 -32.45 -17.43
CA ASP A 100 0.88 -32.42 -15.97
C ASP A 100 2.26 -32.30 -15.33
N GLY A 101 2.36 -31.49 -14.27
CA GLY A 101 3.62 -31.23 -13.59
C GLY A 101 4.45 -30.10 -14.22
N THR A 102 3.96 -29.47 -15.31
CA THR A 102 4.66 -28.30 -15.85
C THR A 102 4.59 -27.17 -14.84
N ARG A 103 5.76 -26.62 -14.46
CA ARG A 103 5.86 -25.52 -13.50
C ARG A 103 5.20 -24.25 -14.01
N VAL A 104 4.75 -23.44 -13.10
CA VAL A 104 4.29 -22.09 -13.35
C VAL A 104 5.37 -21.10 -12.91
N GLN A 105 5.54 -20.05 -13.67
CA GLN A 105 6.62 -19.08 -13.52
C GLN A 105 6.11 -17.66 -13.76
N LEU A 106 6.93 -16.68 -13.40
CA LEU A 106 6.76 -15.28 -13.80
C LEU A 106 7.49 -15.07 -15.14
N TRP A 107 6.80 -14.49 -16.13
CA TRP A 107 7.37 -14.22 -17.45
C TRP A 107 6.85 -12.90 -18.03
N GLU A 108 7.59 -12.28 -18.94
CA GLU A 108 7.08 -11.13 -19.69
C GLU A 108 5.74 -11.44 -20.33
N CYS A 109 4.79 -10.50 -20.23
CA CYS A 109 3.49 -10.65 -20.84
C CYS A 109 3.63 -10.61 -22.38
N ASN A 110 3.36 -11.75 -23.04
CA ASN A 110 3.54 -11.92 -24.46
C ASN A 110 2.24 -12.26 -25.21
N GLY A 111 1.09 -12.26 -24.50
CA GLY A 111 -0.23 -12.47 -25.07
C GLY A 111 -0.53 -13.91 -25.52
N THR A 112 0.31 -14.89 -25.16
CA THR A 112 0.07 -16.31 -25.47
C THR A 112 -0.93 -16.95 -24.51
N ASP A 113 -1.55 -18.05 -24.91
CA ASP A 113 -2.49 -18.80 -24.09
C ASP A 113 -1.84 -19.42 -22.84
N ALA A 114 -0.51 -19.55 -22.82
CA ALA A 114 0.25 -19.95 -21.64
C ALA A 114 0.07 -19.00 -20.46
N GLN A 115 -0.33 -17.75 -20.72
CA GLN A 115 -0.50 -16.69 -19.75
C GLN A 115 -1.97 -16.32 -19.51
N SER A 116 -2.89 -17.02 -20.16
CA SER A 116 -4.32 -16.80 -20.03
C SER A 116 -4.93 -17.75 -19.04
N TRP A 117 -5.60 -17.21 -18.02
CA TRP A 117 -6.18 -17.97 -16.91
C TRP A 117 -7.67 -17.66 -16.79
N ARG A 118 -8.46 -18.67 -16.44
CA ARG A 118 -9.90 -18.57 -16.25
C ARG A 118 -10.26 -19.07 -14.85
N PRO A 119 -10.92 -18.23 -14.02
CA PRO A 119 -11.49 -18.70 -12.77
C PRO A 119 -12.77 -19.51 -13.05
N GLU A 120 -12.89 -20.69 -12.47
CA GLU A 120 -14.06 -21.53 -12.61
C GLU A 120 -14.20 -22.46 -11.40
N ASN A 121 -15.32 -22.36 -10.67
CA ASN A 121 -15.64 -23.21 -9.51
C ASN A 121 -14.53 -23.30 -8.47
N GLY A 122 -13.92 -22.14 -8.13
CA GLY A 122 -12.81 -22.06 -7.17
C GLY A 122 -11.48 -22.59 -7.70
N ARG A 123 -11.35 -22.83 -9.00
CA ARG A 123 -10.10 -23.23 -9.66
C ARG A 123 -9.59 -22.10 -10.56
N LEU A 124 -8.31 -22.13 -10.84
CA LEU A 124 -7.67 -21.32 -11.89
C LEU A 124 -7.24 -22.25 -13.02
N ILE A 125 -7.90 -22.11 -14.17
CA ILE A 125 -7.66 -22.95 -15.35
C ILE A 125 -6.86 -22.17 -16.37
N ASN A 126 -5.68 -22.69 -16.76
CA ASN A 126 -4.94 -22.15 -17.87
C ASN A 126 -5.66 -22.47 -19.18
N THR A 127 -6.00 -21.44 -19.96
CA THR A 127 -6.86 -21.61 -21.15
C THR A 127 -6.16 -22.35 -22.29
N GLY A 128 -4.83 -22.22 -22.41
CA GLY A 128 -4.05 -22.92 -23.44
C GLY A 128 -3.99 -24.41 -23.22
N SER A 129 -3.75 -24.85 -22.00
CA SER A 129 -3.60 -26.26 -21.67
C SER A 129 -4.90 -26.92 -21.22
N GLY A 130 -5.91 -26.17 -20.81
CA GLY A 130 -7.13 -26.67 -20.17
C GLY A 130 -6.90 -27.27 -18.77
N LYS A 131 -5.73 -27.03 -18.17
CA LYS A 131 -5.33 -27.60 -16.88
C LYS A 131 -5.43 -26.59 -15.74
N CYS A 132 -5.60 -27.12 -14.54
CA CYS A 132 -5.75 -26.34 -13.31
C CYS A 132 -4.38 -26.01 -12.69
N LEU A 133 -4.28 -24.81 -12.12
CA LEU A 133 -3.19 -24.45 -11.21
C LEU A 133 -3.23 -25.37 -10.00
N ASP A 134 -2.08 -25.96 -9.65
CA ASP A 134 -1.96 -27.00 -8.64
C ASP A 134 -0.67 -26.80 -7.82
N THR A 135 -0.71 -27.16 -6.55
CA THR A 135 0.52 -27.28 -5.75
C THR A 135 1.10 -28.66 -5.98
N SER A 136 2.34 -28.80 -6.32
CA SER A 136 3.02 -30.08 -6.67
C SER A 136 2.90 -31.22 -5.61
N GLY A 137 1.71 -31.38 -5.03
CA GLY A 137 1.37 -32.41 -4.05
C GLY A 137 1.59 -31.99 -2.59
N GLY A 138 1.92 -30.72 -2.30
CA GLY A 138 2.18 -30.24 -0.96
C GLY A 138 1.41 -28.98 -0.59
N ALA A 139 1.24 -28.77 0.72
CA ALA A 139 0.68 -27.53 1.29
C ALA A 139 1.73 -26.75 2.10
N GLN A 140 3.01 -27.08 1.94
CA GLN A 140 4.09 -26.45 2.69
C GLN A 140 4.55 -25.15 2.04
N THR A 141 5.01 -24.21 2.85
CA THR A 141 5.68 -23.00 2.40
C THR A 141 6.87 -23.35 1.52
N GLY A 142 6.98 -22.71 0.34
CA GLY A 142 8.02 -22.98 -0.66
C GLY A 142 7.65 -24.08 -1.68
N THR A 143 6.43 -24.65 -1.63
CA THR A 143 5.99 -25.63 -2.64
C THR A 143 5.80 -24.96 -4.00
N PRO A 144 6.54 -25.35 -5.07
CA PRO A 144 6.36 -24.79 -6.40
C PRO A 144 4.96 -25.06 -6.96
N LEU A 145 4.43 -24.11 -7.72
CA LEU A 145 3.18 -24.29 -8.44
C LEU A 145 3.39 -24.87 -9.83
N GLN A 146 2.41 -25.65 -10.27
CA GLN A 146 2.39 -26.35 -11.55
C GLN A 146 1.00 -26.32 -12.15
N ILE A 147 0.87 -26.77 -13.40
CA ILE A 147 -0.43 -27.15 -13.97
C ILE A 147 -0.63 -28.65 -13.87
N ARG A 148 -1.87 -29.06 -13.65
CA ARG A 148 -2.27 -30.49 -13.62
C ARG A 148 -3.69 -30.63 -14.14
N SER A 149 -4.03 -31.88 -14.60
CA SER A 149 -5.40 -32.23 -14.95
C SER A 149 -6.35 -31.87 -13.82
N CYS A 150 -7.45 -31.16 -14.14
CA CYS A 150 -8.37 -30.65 -13.11
C CYS A 150 -9.05 -31.83 -12.40
N ALA A 151 -9.04 -31.78 -11.07
CA ALA A 151 -9.63 -32.76 -10.17
C ALA A 151 -10.29 -32.03 -8.97
N ASP A 152 -11.15 -32.73 -8.25
CA ASP A 152 -11.70 -32.24 -6.99
C ASP A 152 -10.66 -32.43 -5.87
N ALA A 153 -9.62 -31.61 -5.91
CA ALA A 153 -8.52 -31.63 -4.96
C ALA A 153 -8.35 -30.28 -4.28
N THR A 154 -8.08 -30.29 -2.98
CA THR A 154 -7.80 -29.08 -2.21
C THR A 154 -6.57 -28.34 -2.72
N THR A 155 -5.62 -29.04 -3.35
CA THR A 155 -4.41 -28.50 -3.97
C THR A 155 -4.69 -27.65 -5.22
N GLN A 156 -5.91 -27.71 -5.76
CA GLN A 156 -6.36 -26.94 -6.92
C GLN A 156 -7.45 -25.93 -6.58
N THR A 157 -7.74 -25.75 -5.30
CA THR A 157 -8.76 -24.78 -4.84
C THR A 157 -8.09 -23.46 -4.49
N TRP A 158 -8.52 -22.40 -5.17
CA TRP A 158 -7.96 -21.05 -5.05
C TRP A 158 -9.09 -20.08 -4.73
N ALA A 159 -9.06 -19.50 -3.55
CA ALA A 159 -9.93 -18.42 -3.18
C ALA A 159 -9.35 -17.11 -3.71
N GLN A 160 -10.08 -16.49 -4.61
CA GLN A 160 -9.83 -15.14 -5.04
C GLN A 160 -10.57 -14.22 -4.08
N ARG A 161 -9.87 -13.55 -3.20
CA ARG A 161 -10.49 -12.56 -2.32
C ARG A 161 -10.68 -11.25 -3.07
N GLY A 162 -11.62 -11.26 -4.02
CA GLY A 162 -12.13 -10.11 -4.70
C GLY A 162 -13.66 -10.10 -4.61
N ARG A 163 -14.18 -9.15 -3.86
CA ARG A 163 -15.57 -8.68 -3.76
C ARG A 163 -16.64 -9.71 -3.34
N PRO A 164 -17.36 -9.49 -2.24
CA PRO A 164 -18.66 -10.11 -2.00
C PRO A 164 -19.68 -9.53 -2.98
N GLU A 165 -20.23 -10.35 -3.86
CA GLU A 165 -21.49 -10.05 -4.53
C GLU A 165 -22.62 -10.12 -3.50
N GLY A 166 -23.35 -9.06 -3.34
CA GLY A 166 -24.55 -9.06 -2.51
C GLY A 166 -24.91 -7.66 -2.03
N GLY A 167 -25.83 -7.02 -2.75
CA GLY A 167 -26.39 -5.74 -2.37
C GLY A 167 -27.06 -5.79 -1.00
N GLY A 168 -26.65 -4.88 -0.16
CA GLY A 168 -27.30 -4.51 1.07
C GLY A 168 -26.83 -3.10 1.39
N THR A 169 -27.66 -2.12 1.11
CA THR A 169 -27.49 -0.76 1.61
C THR A 169 -27.47 -0.79 3.12
N VAL A 170 -26.28 -0.74 3.71
CA VAL A 170 -26.14 -0.41 5.12
C VAL A 170 -25.95 1.10 5.21
N ALA A 171 -26.90 1.73 5.84
CA ALA A 171 -26.90 3.14 6.18
C ALA A 171 -25.55 3.53 6.79
N ALA A 172 -24.99 4.64 6.31
CA ALA A 172 -23.86 5.30 6.91
C ALA A 172 -24.22 5.66 8.36
N GLY A 173 -23.75 4.84 9.29
CA GLY A 173 -23.77 5.20 10.70
C GLY A 173 -22.84 6.39 10.87
N THR A 174 -23.41 7.55 11.17
CA THR A 174 -22.69 8.72 11.65
C THR A 174 -21.91 8.33 12.89
N VAL A 175 -20.57 8.16 12.73
CA VAL A 175 -19.68 8.07 13.87
C VAL A 175 -19.64 9.46 14.48
N ALA A 176 -20.07 9.56 15.72
CA ALA A 176 -20.04 10.79 16.49
C ALA A 176 -18.62 11.40 16.43
N ALA A 177 -18.55 12.62 15.92
CA ALA A 177 -17.31 13.40 15.91
C ALA A 177 -16.96 13.77 17.36
N GLY A 178 -16.03 13.03 17.97
CA GLY A 178 -15.53 13.34 19.31
C GLY A 178 -14.43 12.37 19.73
N THR A 179 -13.22 12.90 19.88
CA THR A 179 -12.03 12.32 20.53
C THR A 179 -11.27 11.18 19.85
N ALA A 180 -11.88 10.34 19.03
CA ALA A 180 -11.17 9.23 18.36
C ALA A 180 -10.35 9.64 17.11
N ALA A 181 -10.45 10.87 16.63
CA ALA A 181 -9.86 11.30 15.35
C ALA A 181 -8.31 11.19 15.29
N LYS A 182 -7.62 11.25 16.45
CA LYS A 182 -6.16 11.19 16.52
C LYS A 182 -5.61 9.75 16.51
N LYS A 183 -6.37 8.80 17.04
CA LYS A 183 -5.91 7.43 17.28
C LYS A 183 -5.88 6.61 16.00
N GLY A 184 -4.75 6.01 15.71
CA GLY A 184 -4.51 5.15 14.57
C GLY A 184 -3.68 3.92 14.93
N VAL A 185 -3.39 3.10 13.94
CA VAL A 185 -2.49 1.94 14.06
C VAL A 185 -1.64 1.80 12.80
N ALA A 186 -0.40 1.35 12.97
CA ALA A 186 0.42 0.79 11.92
C ALA A 186 0.13 -0.71 11.83
N THR A 187 -0.05 -1.25 10.63
CA THR A 187 -0.46 -2.64 10.45
C THR A 187 0.01 -3.20 9.11
N TRP A 188 0.03 -4.50 9.00
CA TRP A 188 0.12 -5.26 7.75
C TRP A 188 -1.04 -6.26 7.68
N ALA A 189 -1.18 -6.93 6.55
CA ALA A 189 -2.21 -7.95 6.39
C ALA A 189 -2.00 -9.12 7.35
N PHE A 190 -3.00 -9.38 8.18
CA PHE A 190 -3.06 -10.54 9.07
C PHE A 190 -4.53 -10.91 9.32
N PRO A 191 -4.86 -12.16 9.78
CA PRO A 191 -6.25 -12.64 9.81
C PRO A 191 -7.27 -11.70 10.47
N PRO A 192 -7.04 -11.10 11.65
CA PRO A 192 -8.01 -10.18 12.27
C PRO A 192 -7.95 -8.75 11.77
N GLY A 193 -7.02 -8.38 10.85
CA GLY A 193 -6.66 -7.02 10.46
C GLY A 193 -7.78 -5.98 10.53
N ARG A 194 -8.76 -6.06 9.62
CA ARG A 194 -9.89 -5.12 9.55
C ARG A 194 -10.72 -5.06 10.83
N ASP A 195 -10.99 -6.21 11.44
CA ASP A 195 -11.80 -6.30 12.64
C ASP A 195 -11.01 -5.79 13.85
N GLY A 196 -9.71 -6.01 13.90
CA GLY A 196 -8.81 -5.45 14.90
C GLY A 196 -8.75 -3.92 14.82
N ILE A 197 -8.62 -3.32 13.62
CA ILE A 197 -8.66 -1.87 13.41
C ILE A 197 -9.96 -1.27 13.95
N ARG A 198 -11.09 -1.90 13.65
CA ARG A 198 -12.41 -1.48 14.13
C ARG A 198 -12.53 -1.61 15.65
N ASP A 199 -12.09 -2.72 16.23
CA ASP A 199 -12.25 -3.01 17.66
C ASP A 199 -11.40 -2.08 18.52
N VAL A 200 -10.16 -1.76 18.14
CA VAL A 200 -9.37 -0.73 18.83
C VAL A 200 -9.94 0.68 18.68
N GLY A 201 -10.89 0.88 17.78
CA GLY A 201 -11.47 2.19 17.49
C GLY A 201 -10.47 3.14 16.84
N ALA A 202 -9.61 2.62 15.96
CA ALA A 202 -8.70 3.46 15.19
C ALA A 202 -9.48 4.24 14.12
N ALA A 203 -9.23 5.54 14.06
CA ALA A 203 -9.81 6.43 13.05
C ALA A 203 -9.05 6.36 11.73
N TRP A 204 -7.78 6.00 11.79
CA TRP A 204 -6.89 5.90 10.64
C TRP A 204 -5.86 4.79 10.83
N TYR A 205 -5.24 4.40 9.72
CA TYR A 205 -4.14 3.42 9.71
C TYR A 205 -3.25 3.62 8.49
N HIS A 206 -2.06 3.06 8.55
CA HIS A 206 -1.17 2.89 7.40
C HIS A 206 -0.53 1.49 7.45
N ASP A 207 -0.01 1.07 6.31
CA ASP A 207 0.61 -0.23 6.10
C ASP A 207 1.89 -0.12 5.25
N TRP A 208 2.49 1.06 5.25
CA TRP A 208 3.68 1.46 4.49
C TRP A 208 3.55 1.38 2.97
N SER A 209 2.36 1.07 2.45
CA SER A 209 2.09 0.96 1.01
C SER A 209 1.35 2.18 0.47
N THR A 210 1.17 2.21 -0.84
CA THR A 210 0.40 3.25 -1.56
C THR A 210 -1.08 2.93 -1.68
N SER A 211 -1.50 1.70 -1.33
CA SER A 211 -2.89 1.27 -1.39
C SER A 211 -3.26 0.38 -0.21
N ASN A 212 -4.53 0.39 0.17
CA ASN A 212 -5.07 -0.42 1.27
C ASN A 212 -5.69 -1.75 0.82
N SER A 213 -5.28 -2.27 -0.34
CA SER A 213 -5.85 -3.51 -0.90
C SER A 213 -5.75 -4.68 0.05
N ASP A 214 -4.67 -4.73 0.83
CA ASP A 214 -4.35 -5.87 1.71
C ASP A 214 -5.05 -5.76 3.07
N VAL A 215 -5.40 -4.54 3.49
CA VAL A 215 -6.10 -4.27 4.76
C VAL A 215 -7.26 -3.30 4.52
N PRO A 216 -8.30 -3.69 3.77
CA PRO A 216 -9.44 -2.83 3.53
C PRO A 216 -10.26 -2.66 4.82
N ALA A 217 -10.27 -1.47 5.39
CA ALA A 217 -11.00 -1.14 6.61
C ALA A 217 -11.88 0.11 6.43
N SER A 218 -12.82 0.32 7.36
CA SER A 218 -13.65 1.52 7.40
C SER A 218 -12.93 2.76 7.94
N ALA A 219 -11.77 2.57 8.61
CA ALA A 219 -10.90 3.64 9.05
C ALA A 219 -10.21 4.31 7.85
N GLU A 220 -9.79 5.56 8.01
CA GLU A 220 -9.06 6.28 6.96
C GLU A 220 -7.71 5.62 6.71
N PHE A 221 -7.49 5.20 5.47
CA PHE A 221 -6.19 4.75 5.03
C PHE A 221 -5.30 5.95 4.66
N VAL A 222 -4.05 5.91 5.11
CA VAL A 222 -3.06 6.95 4.80
C VAL A 222 -1.90 6.31 4.03
N PRO A 223 -1.84 6.49 2.70
CA PRO A 223 -0.77 5.94 1.87
C PRO A 223 0.60 6.53 2.21
N MET A 224 1.66 5.74 1.91
CA MET A 224 3.06 6.12 2.09
C MET A 224 3.85 5.92 0.80
N ILE A 225 4.74 6.85 0.48
CA ILE A 225 5.86 6.61 -0.44
C ILE A 225 7.06 6.18 0.40
N TRP A 226 7.24 4.88 0.53
CA TRP A 226 8.21 4.28 1.46
C TRP A 226 9.65 4.71 1.21
N GLY A 227 10.06 4.86 -0.06
CA GLY A 227 11.41 5.25 -0.42
C GLY A 227 11.55 5.61 -1.90
N ALA A 228 12.76 5.87 -2.36
CA ALA A 228 13.06 6.35 -3.71
C ALA A 228 12.47 5.49 -4.83
N ALA A 229 12.50 4.16 -4.68
CA ALA A 229 12.00 3.22 -5.68
C ALA A 229 10.47 3.36 -5.93
N PHE A 230 9.75 3.88 -4.93
CA PHE A 230 8.30 4.09 -5.01
C PHE A 230 7.92 5.47 -5.57
N VAL A 231 8.90 6.35 -5.86
CA VAL A 231 8.64 7.63 -6.51
C VAL A 231 8.51 7.43 -8.02
N ASN A 232 7.41 6.83 -8.46
CA ASN A 232 7.07 6.61 -9.85
C ASN A 232 5.58 6.94 -10.09
N ASP A 233 5.19 7.12 -11.37
CA ASP A 233 3.84 7.60 -11.71
C ASP A 233 2.74 6.64 -11.26
N THR A 234 3.00 5.34 -11.28
CA THR A 234 2.04 4.31 -10.85
C THR A 234 1.74 4.40 -9.36
N GLU A 235 2.79 4.46 -8.54
CA GLU A 235 2.65 4.52 -7.09
C GLU A 235 2.05 5.84 -6.64
N LEU A 236 2.50 6.96 -7.21
CA LEU A 236 1.94 8.29 -6.89
C LEU A 236 0.46 8.39 -7.28
N ALA A 237 0.08 7.89 -8.46
CA ALA A 237 -1.33 7.85 -8.86
C ALA A 237 -2.16 6.89 -7.99
N THR A 238 -1.57 5.80 -7.51
CA THR A 238 -2.22 4.87 -6.58
C THR A 238 -2.46 5.54 -5.23
N ALA A 239 -1.45 6.20 -4.68
CA ALA A 239 -1.58 6.96 -3.43
C ALA A 239 -2.69 8.02 -3.51
N GLN A 240 -2.75 8.79 -4.63
CA GLN A 240 -3.81 9.79 -4.86
C GLN A 240 -5.23 9.21 -4.86
N ARG A 241 -5.40 7.99 -5.36
CA ARG A 241 -6.71 7.29 -5.34
C ARG A 241 -7.04 6.73 -3.97
N SER A 242 -6.03 6.38 -3.17
CA SER A 242 -6.18 5.67 -1.90
C SER A 242 -6.39 6.58 -0.70
N GLY A 243 -5.93 7.84 -0.76
CA GLY A 243 -6.01 8.75 0.38
C GLY A 243 -5.95 10.23 0.00
N ARG A 244 -6.05 11.09 1.00
CA ARG A 244 -5.94 12.56 0.86
C ARG A 244 -4.66 13.10 1.47
N THR A 245 -4.01 12.32 2.31
CA THR A 245 -2.75 12.63 3.00
C THR A 245 -1.74 11.59 2.56
N LEU A 246 -0.50 11.99 2.34
CA LEU A 246 0.60 11.14 1.91
C LEU A 246 1.71 11.22 2.93
N LEU A 247 2.13 10.07 3.47
CA LEU A 247 3.34 9.96 4.28
C LEU A 247 4.56 9.94 3.38
N GLY A 248 5.61 10.64 3.80
CA GLY A 248 6.89 10.67 3.13
C GLY A 248 7.71 9.40 3.36
N PHE A 249 9.01 9.49 3.10
CA PHE A 249 9.94 8.36 3.15
C PHE A 249 10.09 7.76 4.54
N ASN A 250 10.13 6.43 4.61
CA ASN A 250 10.23 5.67 5.85
C ASN A 250 11.68 5.52 6.28
N GLU A 251 12.04 6.07 7.43
CA GLU A 251 13.35 5.95 8.07
C GLU A 251 14.52 6.09 7.07
N PRO A 252 14.57 7.21 6.33
CA PRO A 252 15.58 7.39 5.30
C PRO A 252 17.01 7.50 5.84
N ASP A 253 17.15 7.71 7.15
CA ASP A 253 18.40 7.77 7.90
C ASP A 253 18.98 6.38 8.24
N LEU A 254 18.24 5.28 8.00
CA LEU A 254 18.71 3.91 8.26
C LEU A 254 19.04 3.16 6.97
N PRO A 255 20.24 2.51 6.90
CA PRO A 255 20.65 1.74 5.72
C PRO A 255 19.76 0.56 5.36
N GLN A 256 19.08 -0.05 6.34
CA GLN A 256 18.16 -1.17 6.15
C GLN A 256 16.72 -0.74 5.87
N GLN A 257 16.45 0.56 5.88
CA GLN A 257 15.16 1.16 5.57
C GLN A 257 15.23 1.91 4.23
N ALA A 258 14.56 3.02 4.05
CA ALA A 258 14.57 3.72 2.77
C ALA A 258 15.96 4.19 2.31
N ASN A 259 16.94 4.33 3.23
CA ASN A 259 18.35 4.58 2.94
C ASN A 259 18.56 5.69 1.91
N MET A 260 18.19 6.89 2.25
CA MET A 260 18.26 8.04 1.35
C MET A 260 19.11 9.16 1.92
N SER A 261 19.94 9.78 1.08
CA SER A 261 20.53 11.07 1.47
C SER A 261 19.46 12.16 1.49
N VAL A 262 19.72 13.22 2.24
CA VAL A 262 18.85 14.41 2.31
C VAL A 262 18.65 15.01 0.92
N GLU A 263 19.74 15.14 0.15
CA GLU A 263 19.74 15.70 -1.20
C GLU A 263 18.86 14.89 -2.15
N HIS A 264 19.00 13.56 -2.12
CA HIS A 264 18.20 12.66 -2.94
C HIS A 264 16.70 12.75 -2.57
N ALA A 265 16.38 12.81 -1.28
CA ALA A 265 15.02 12.99 -0.82
C ALA A 265 14.42 14.33 -1.31
N LEU A 266 15.21 15.42 -1.23
CA LEU A 266 14.82 16.74 -1.73
C LEU A 266 14.63 16.78 -3.24
N ASP A 267 15.43 16.05 -4.01
CA ASP A 267 15.31 15.98 -5.48
C ASP A 267 14.05 15.25 -5.91
N LEU A 268 13.62 14.27 -5.14
CA LEU A 268 12.39 13.50 -5.40
C LEU A 268 11.13 14.15 -4.85
N TRP A 269 11.25 15.02 -3.85
CA TRP A 269 10.11 15.61 -3.14
C TRP A 269 9.11 16.37 -4.02
N PRO A 270 9.52 17.11 -5.09
CA PRO A 270 8.58 17.76 -6.00
C PRO A 270 7.55 16.79 -6.61
N ARG A 271 7.91 15.53 -6.83
CA ARG A 271 6.98 14.53 -7.37
C ARG A 271 5.88 14.16 -6.36
N LEU A 272 6.23 14.05 -5.09
CA LEU A 272 5.24 13.85 -4.02
C LEU A 272 4.35 15.10 -3.90
N GLN A 273 4.93 16.31 -3.94
CA GLN A 273 4.19 17.55 -3.89
C GLN A 273 3.20 17.72 -5.04
N ASN A 274 3.56 17.27 -6.24
CA ASN A 274 2.70 17.33 -7.45
C ASN A 274 1.46 16.43 -7.36
N THR A 275 1.39 15.52 -6.38
CA THR A 275 0.16 14.77 -6.10
C THR A 275 -0.98 15.67 -5.61
N GLY A 276 -0.68 16.86 -5.11
CA GLY A 276 -1.65 17.76 -4.49
C GLY A 276 -2.14 17.31 -3.11
N MET A 277 -1.70 16.16 -2.63
CA MET A 277 -2.08 15.61 -1.33
C MET A 277 -1.46 16.41 -0.18
N ARG A 278 -2.03 16.33 1.03
CA ARG A 278 -1.39 16.81 2.23
C ARG A 278 -0.16 15.97 2.55
N LEU A 279 1.02 16.59 2.75
CA LEU A 279 2.30 15.87 2.83
C LEU A 279 2.86 15.86 4.26
N GLY A 280 3.09 14.64 4.78
CA GLY A 280 3.95 14.42 5.94
C GLY A 280 5.42 14.41 5.54
N SER A 281 6.28 14.93 6.41
CA SER A 281 7.73 14.82 6.23
C SER A 281 8.16 13.36 6.07
N PRO A 282 9.38 13.08 5.61
CA PRO A 282 10.01 11.80 5.91
C PRO A 282 9.99 11.56 7.42
N ALA A 283 9.75 10.31 7.85
CA ALA A 283 9.80 9.89 9.24
C ALA A 283 11.17 9.28 9.51
N VAL A 284 12.04 9.98 10.23
CA VAL A 284 13.34 9.44 10.64
C VAL A 284 13.18 8.46 11.80
N ALA A 285 14.06 7.45 11.85
CA ALA A 285 14.03 6.44 12.91
C ALA A 285 14.28 7.04 14.31
N PHE A 286 15.14 8.07 14.38
CA PHE A 286 15.46 8.79 15.62
C PHE A 286 16.03 10.17 15.37
N GLY A 287 16.10 11.01 16.42
CA GLY A 287 16.78 12.31 16.35
C GLY A 287 16.10 13.34 15.47
N ALA A 288 14.77 13.29 15.31
CA ALA A 288 14.04 14.33 14.59
C ALA A 288 14.16 15.72 15.27
N ASP A 289 14.47 15.76 16.57
CA ASP A 289 14.74 16.98 17.33
C ASP A 289 16.19 17.47 17.22
N THR A 290 17.09 16.69 16.62
CA THR A 290 18.53 16.95 16.60
C THR A 290 18.89 18.08 15.61
N PRO A 291 19.54 19.16 16.07
CA PRO A 291 20.06 20.20 15.19
C PRO A 291 21.09 19.65 14.19
N GLY A 292 20.90 19.95 12.89
CA GLY A 292 21.77 19.43 11.83
C GLY A 292 21.58 17.94 11.53
N GLY A 293 20.62 17.25 12.19
CA GLY A 293 20.23 15.88 11.91
C GLY A 293 19.60 15.72 10.52
N TRP A 294 19.25 14.48 10.16
CA TRP A 294 18.72 14.20 8.82
C TRP A 294 17.46 15.02 8.53
N LEU A 295 16.47 14.99 9.44
CA LEU A 295 15.21 15.72 9.26
C LEU A 295 15.42 17.24 9.26
N ASP A 296 16.30 17.76 10.12
CA ASP A 296 16.59 19.18 10.21
C ASP A 296 17.17 19.71 8.89
N ARG A 297 18.14 19.00 8.31
CA ARG A 297 18.70 19.33 6.99
C ARG A 297 17.67 19.20 5.86
N PHE A 298 16.81 18.20 5.92
CA PHE A 298 15.73 18.03 4.94
C PHE A 298 14.75 19.21 4.98
N LEU A 299 14.27 19.59 6.16
CA LEU A 299 13.32 20.70 6.30
C LEU A 299 13.95 22.05 5.95
N ALA A 300 15.23 22.25 6.26
CA ALA A 300 15.98 23.43 5.81
C ALA A 300 16.06 23.47 4.28
N GLY A 301 16.50 22.39 3.64
CA GLY A 301 16.58 22.31 2.19
C GLY A 301 15.22 22.41 1.49
N ALA A 302 14.16 21.88 2.10
CA ALA A 302 12.80 22.03 1.59
C ALA A 302 12.36 23.50 1.59
N ARG A 303 12.61 24.25 2.67
CA ARG A 303 12.36 25.69 2.73
C ARG A 303 13.15 26.47 1.67
N ASP A 304 14.44 26.18 1.55
CA ASP A 304 15.34 26.87 0.60
C ASP A 304 14.90 26.64 -0.86
N ARG A 305 14.29 25.47 -1.15
CA ARG A 305 13.76 25.09 -2.47
C ARG A 305 12.28 25.44 -2.66
N GLY A 306 11.61 26.06 -1.68
CA GLY A 306 10.17 26.36 -1.74
C GLY A 306 9.27 25.11 -1.76
N LEU A 307 9.73 24.00 -1.20
CA LEU A 307 8.99 22.74 -1.15
C LEU A 307 8.08 22.70 0.08
N ARG A 308 6.87 22.19 -0.11
CA ARG A 308 5.84 22.10 0.93
C ARG A 308 6.00 20.85 1.79
N VAL A 309 5.91 21.01 3.09
CA VAL A 309 5.74 19.98 4.10
C VAL A 309 4.65 20.44 5.05
N ASP A 310 3.57 19.70 5.21
CA ASP A 310 2.38 20.17 5.92
C ASP A 310 2.33 19.73 7.38
N PHE A 311 3.04 18.66 7.74
CA PHE A 311 3.18 18.16 9.11
C PHE A 311 4.45 17.31 9.25
N ILE A 312 4.90 17.12 10.47
CA ILE A 312 6.04 16.26 10.78
C ILE A 312 5.53 14.85 11.09
N ALA A 313 6.00 13.86 10.34
CA ALA A 313 5.83 12.45 10.67
C ALA A 313 6.98 12.00 11.58
N LEU A 314 6.66 11.28 12.68
CA LEU A 314 7.61 10.83 13.69
C LEU A 314 7.50 9.33 13.93
N HIS A 315 8.67 8.71 14.15
CA HIS A 315 8.78 7.42 14.81
C HIS A 315 9.39 7.61 16.20
N TRP A 316 8.93 6.82 17.16
CA TRP A 316 9.50 6.82 18.49
C TRP A 316 9.39 5.45 19.15
N TYR A 317 10.53 4.89 19.51
CA TYR A 317 10.62 3.63 20.25
C TYR A 317 11.39 3.84 21.56
N GLY A 318 10.70 3.60 22.69
CA GLY A 318 11.28 3.80 24.00
C GLY A 318 12.05 2.58 24.49
N SER A 319 13.29 2.78 24.96
CA SER A 319 14.12 1.75 25.58
C SER A 319 14.00 1.72 27.12
N ASP A 320 13.45 2.76 27.73
CA ASP A 320 13.09 2.80 29.13
C ASP A 320 11.66 2.24 29.31
N PHE A 321 11.52 1.17 30.08
CA PHE A 321 10.24 0.52 30.34
C PHE A 321 9.65 0.94 31.71
N GLY A 322 10.21 1.94 32.34
CA GLY A 322 9.76 2.51 33.60
C GLY A 322 8.54 3.41 33.45
N ASP A 323 8.13 3.96 34.59
CA ASP A 323 6.96 4.82 34.70
C ASP A 323 7.07 6.13 33.92
N ASP A 324 8.30 6.58 33.61
CA ASP A 324 8.60 7.81 32.92
C ASP A 324 8.65 7.67 31.39
N ALA A 325 8.50 6.48 30.85
CA ALA A 325 8.57 6.24 29.40
C ALA A 325 7.63 7.17 28.59
N ALA A 326 6.41 7.40 29.07
CA ALA A 326 5.47 8.31 28.43
C ALA A 326 5.94 9.78 28.46
N ASN A 327 6.63 10.19 29.53
CA ASN A 327 7.21 11.53 29.62
C ASN A 327 8.37 11.71 28.63
N HIS A 328 9.19 10.67 28.42
CA HIS A 328 10.25 10.69 27.41
C HIS A 328 9.69 10.87 26.00
N LEU A 329 8.62 10.13 25.62
CA LEU A 329 7.89 10.37 24.37
C LEU A 329 7.43 11.82 24.25
N MET A 330 6.78 12.34 25.29
CA MET A 330 6.23 13.71 25.24
C MET A 330 7.29 14.80 25.24
N GLN A 331 8.44 14.58 25.85
CA GLN A 331 9.59 15.49 25.74
C GLN A 331 10.12 15.55 24.31
N TYR A 332 10.28 14.39 23.66
CA TYR A 332 10.69 14.31 22.26
C TYR A 332 9.69 15.00 21.32
N VAL A 333 8.41 14.68 21.45
CA VAL A 333 7.33 15.30 20.66
C VAL A 333 7.30 16.82 20.81
N ARG A 334 7.49 17.30 22.05
CA ARG A 334 7.58 18.74 22.36
C ARG A 334 8.80 19.39 21.70
N ALA A 335 9.98 18.78 21.85
CA ALA A 335 11.23 19.31 21.26
C ALA A 335 11.12 19.44 19.75
N VAL A 336 10.55 18.45 19.07
CA VAL A 336 10.29 18.49 17.62
C VAL A 336 9.31 19.62 17.27
N HIS A 337 8.20 19.72 17.99
CA HIS A 337 7.22 20.81 17.73
C HIS A 337 7.80 22.20 17.99
N GLU A 338 8.53 22.38 19.06
CA GLU A 338 9.19 23.67 19.37
C GLU A 338 10.18 24.08 18.29
N ARG A 339 10.84 23.10 17.68
CA ARG A 339 11.83 23.34 16.62
C ARG A 339 11.19 23.72 15.29
N TYR A 340 10.17 23.00 14.85
CA TYR A 340 9.64 23.13 13.47
C TYR A 340 8.30 23.87 13.38
N ARG A 341 7.56 23.98 14.48
CA ARG A 341 6.27 24.66 14.57
C ARG A 341 5.21 24.15 13.60
N LEU A 342 5.36 22.90 13.14
CA LEU A 342 4.39 22.18 12.32
C LEU A 342 3.56 21.22 13.18
N PRO A 343 2.36 20.83 12.73
CA PRO A 343 1.59 19.75 13.35
C PRO A 343 2.41 18.45 13.40
N ILE A 344 2.16 17.62 14.40
CA ILE A 344 2.88 16.35 14.61
C ILE A 344 1.93 15.16 14.37
N TRP A 345 2.37 14.21 13.59
CA TRP A 345 1.82 12.87 13.48
C TRP A 345 2.86 11.86 13.95
N ILE A 346 2.57 11.12 14.99
CA ILE A 346 3.41 10.01 15.40
C ILE A 346 2.93 8.79 14.64
N THR A 347 3.59 8.48 13.52
CA THR A 347 3.17 7.41 12.60
C THR A 347 3.54 6.02 13.12
N GLU A 348 4.53 5.95 13.99
CA GLU A 348 4.88 4.75 14.74
C GLU A 348 5.33 5.12 16.15
N PHE A 349 4.78 4.45 17.16
CA PHE A 349 5.34 4.50 18.51
C PHE A 349 5.08 3.21 19.28
N GLY A 350 6.01 2.89 20.18
CA GLY A 350 5.94 1.72 21.03
C GLY A 350 7.07 1.68 22.06
N LEU A 351 7.03 0.68 22.94
CA LEU A 351 8.16 0.35 23.81
C LEU A 351 8.90 -0.86 23.26
N ILE A 352 10.03 -0.60 22.61
CA ILE A 352 10.94 -1.62 22.09
C ILE A 352 12.35 -1.07 22.21
N ASP A 353 13.24 -1.78 22.84
CA ASP A 353 14.65 -1.40 22.96
C ASP A 353 15.49 -2.15 21.93
N PHE A 354 15.95 -1.44 20.92
CA PHE A 354 16.83 -1.94 19.86
C PHE A 354 18.33 -1.77 20.16
N SER A 355 18.70 -1.22 21.31
CA SER A 355 20.09 -0.81 21.60
C SER A 355 21.09 -1.95 21.74
N GLN A 356 20.61 -3.20 21.96
CA GLN A 356 21.45 -4.36 22.26
C GLN A 356 21.52 -5.40 21.12
N GLY A 357 21.16 -5.02 19.88
CA GLY A 357 21.17 -5.92 18.73
C GLY A 357 20.03 -6.92 18.66
N THR A 358 19.53 -7.42 19.80
CA THR A 358 18.29 -8.19 19.89
C THR A 358 17.23 -7.31 20.55
N PRO A 359 16.06 -7.11 19.95
CA PRO A 359 15.01 -6.29 20.52
C PRO A 359 14.58 -6.80 21.91
N ARG A 360 14.56 -5.90 22.89
CA ARG A 360 14.00 -6.18 24.22
C ARG A 360 12.62 -5.55 24.33
N HIS A 361 11.73 -6.21 25.04
CA HIS A 361 10.34 -5.79 25.20
C HIS A 361 9.99 -5.60 26.68
N PRO A 362 9.06 -4.68 26.99
CA PRO A 362 8.54 -4.52 28.35
C PRO A 362 7.69 -5.73 28.75
N SER A 363 7.44 -5.87 30.03
CA SER A 363 6.38 -6.75 30.53
C SER A 363 4.99 -6.26 30.05
N PRO A 364 3.98 -7.13 29.98
CA PRO A 364 2.62 -6.71 29.62
C PRO A 364 2.09 -5.56 30.47
N GLN A 365 2.37 -5.57 31.77
CA GLN A 365 1.94 -4.53 32.70
C GLN A 365 2.62 -3.17 32.43
N GLN A 366 3.92 -3.18 32.13
CA GLN A 366 4.65 -1.96 31.74
C GLN A 366 4.09 -1.38 30.44
N LEU A 367 3.78 -2.27 29.49
CA LEU A 367 3.19 -1.87 28.21
C LEU A 367 1.81 -1.23 28.37
N VAL A 368 0.94 -1.82 29.18
CA VAL A 368 -0.39 -1.27 29.52
C VAL A 368 -0.25 0.09 30.20
N THR A 369 0.68 0.23 31.15
CA THR A 369 0.93 1.50 31.85
C THR A 369 1.38 2.58 30.88
N PHE A 370 2.32 2.26 29.98
CA PHE A 370 2.80 3.18 28.95
C PHE A 370 1.68 3.58 28.01
N ILE A 371 0.91 2.62 27.47
CA ILE A 371 -0.20 2.90 26.54
C ILE A 371 -1.17 3.89 27.17
N ASN A 372 -1.60 3.65 28.40
CA ASN A 372 -2.55 4.52 29.08
C ASN A 372 -2.02 5.94 29.28
N LYS A 373 -0.78 6.08 29.76
CA LYS A 373 -0.15 7.39 30.00
C LYS A 373 0.13 8.12 28.69
N ALA A 374 0.74 7.43 27.71
CA ALA A 374 1.13 8.03 26.43
C ALA A 374 -0.07 8.49 25.61
N THR A 375 -1.10 7.62 25.46
CA THR A 375 -2.28 7.98 24.68
C THR A 375 -3.08 9.11 25.31
N ALA A 376 -3.19 9.17 26.63
CA ALA A 376 -3.81 10.30 27.32
C ALA A 376 -3.07 11.62 27.06
N ALA A 377 -1.74 11.60 27.13
CA ALA A 377 -0.90 12.79 26.90
C ALA A 377 -0.95 13.24 25.44
N LEU A 378 -0.85 12.29 24.47
CA LEU A 378 -0.95 12.58 23.04
C LEU A 378 -2.32 13.15 22.67
N GLN A 379 -3.38 12.59 23.26
CA GLN A 379 -4.76 13.06 23.04
C GLN A 379 -4.93 14.50 23.55
N ALA A 380 -4.36 14.82 24.70
CA ALA A 380 -4.45 16.15 25.31
C ALA A 380 -3.57 17.22 24.64
N THR A 381 -2.63 16.83 23.77
CA THR A 381 -1.65 17.75 23.18
C THR A 381 -2.22 18.35 21.87
N PRO A 382 -2.47 19.68 21.78
CA PRO A 382 -3.17 20.27 20.64
C PRO A 382 -2.45 20.15 19.30
N TYR A 383 -1.11 20.23 19.29
CA TYR A 383 -0.31 20.15 18.07
C TYR A 383 -0.02 18.71 17.61
N VAL A 384 -0.38 17.70 18.39
CA VAL A 384 -0.43 16.31 17.96
C VAL A 384 -1.77 16.10 17.26
N GLU A 385 -1.75 15.92 15.95
CA GLU A 385 -2.97 15.66 15.19
C GLU A 385 -3.31 14.17 15.14
N ARG A 386 -2.29 13.30 15.04
CA ARG A 386 -2.46 11.84 14.92
C ARG A 386 -1.34 11.08 15.61
N TYR A 387 -1.66 9.86 16.05
CA TYR A 387 -0.69 8.91 16.57
C TYR A 387 -1.12 7.48 16.21
N ALA A 388 -0.17 6.60 15.88
CA ALA A 388 -0.40 5.20 15.52
C ALA A 388 0.50 4.26 16.32
N TRP A 389 -0.12 3.30 16.99
CA TRP A 389 0.61 2.25 17.68
C TRP A 389 1.29 1.30 16.69
N PHE A 390 2.54 0.94 16.95
CA PHE A 390 3.27 -0.09 16.24
C PHE A 390 3.39 -1.36 17.11
N ALA A 391 2.68 -2.43 16.73
CA ALA A 391 1.80 -2.58 15.58
C ALA A 391 0.48 -3.25 15.99
N LEU A 392 -0.50 -3.26 15.07
CA LEU A 392 -1.75 -3.98 15.32
C LEU A 392 -1.54 -5.49 15.45
N PRO A 393 -0.76 -6.19 14.56
CA PRO A 393 -0.48 -7.62 14.71
C PRO A 393 0.44 -7.94 15.90
N ALA A 394 0.05 -8.94 16.70
CA ALA A 394 0.87 -9.53 17.75
C ALA A 394 1.37 -10.91 17.30
N THR A 395 2.22 -10.92 16.25
CA THR A 395 2.70 -12.12 15.58
C THR A 395 4.22 -12.13 15.45
N GLY A 396 4.85 -13.30 15.42
CA GLY A 396 6.30 -13.41 15.28
C GLY A 396 7.06 -12.60 16.33
N GLU A 397 8.02 -11.81 15.92
CA GLU A 397 8.80 -10.92 16.78
C GLU A 397 7.98 -9.76 17.40
N HIS A 398 6.81 -9.46 16.83
CA HIS A 398 5.90 -8.44 17.33
C HIS A 398 4.91 -8.96 18.37
N ALA A 399 4.92 -10.26 18.67
CA ALA A 399 4.04 -10.87 19.67
C ALA A 399 4.08 -10.18 21.05
N PRO A 400 5.23 -9.68 21.53
CA PRO A 400 5.31 -9.06 22.86
C PRO A 400 4.63 -7.67 22.96
N HIS A 401 4.48 -6.94 21.85
CA HIS A 401 3.98 -5.55 21.87
C HIS A 401 2.79 -5.30 20.93
N GLY A 402 2.43 -6.26 20.08
CA GLY A 402 1.28 -6.16 19.19
C GLY A 402 -0.06 -6.19 19.94
N LEU A 403 -1.10 -5.68 19.28
CA LEU A 403 -2.41 -5.49 19.89
C LEU A 403 -3.33 -6.70 19.74
N TYR A 404 -3.23 -7.47 18.64
CA TYR A 404 -4.10 -8.61 18.34
C TYR A 404 -3.33 -9.83 17.88
N ARG A 405 -3.70 -10.99 18.41
CA ARG A 405 -3.20 -12.30 17.97
C ARG A 405 -3.90 -12.75 16.70
N ASP A 406 -3.33 -13.71 15.98
CA ASP A 406 -3.88 -14.25 14.72
C ASP A 406 -5.29 -14.84 14.87
N ASN A 407 -5.65 -15.29 16.07
CA ASN A 407 -6.99 -15.79 16.37
C ASN A 407 -8.03 -14.69 16.65
N GLY A 408 -7.66 -13.42 16.48
CA GLY A 408 -8.55 -12.28 16.70
C GLY A 408 -8.70 -11.83 18.16
N THR A 409 -7.98 -12.47 19.10
CA THR A 409 -8.03 -12.04 20.51
C THR A 409 -7.11 -10.86 20.76
N ALA A 410 -7.62 -9.84 21.45
CA ALA A 410 -6.81 -8.74 21.92
C ALA A 410 -5.78 -9.22 22.95
N THR A 411 -4.58 -8.64 22.90
CA THR A 411 -3.60 -8.74 23.98
C THR A 411 -3.98 -7.79 25.13
N GLU A 412 -3.26 -7.81 26.23
CA GLU A 412 -3.43 -6.80 27.29
C GLU A 412 -3.18 -5.39 26.75
N ALA A 413 -2.14 -5.24 25.92
CA ALA A 413 -1.87 -3.99 25.18
C ALA A 413 -3.05 -3.60 24.26
N GLY A 414 -3.62 -4.57 23.52
CA GLY A 414 -4.79 -4.36 22.69
C GLY A 414 -6.01 -3.91 23.48
N ALA A 415 -6.26 -4.51 24.63
CA ALA A 415 -7.34 -4.10 25.53
C ALA A 415 -7.14 -2.68 26.07
N ALA A 416 -5.91 -2.33 26.49
CA ALA A 416 -5.57 -0.98 26.92
C ALA A 416 -5.70 0.05 25.79
N TYR A 417 -5.18 -0.25 24.60
CA TYR A 417 -5.27 0.65 23.46
C TYR A 417 -6.71 0.84 22.98
N ARG A 418 -7.54 -0.21 23.04
CA ARG A 418 -8.97 -0.12 22.76
C ARG A 418 -9.69 0.83 23.72
N ALA A 419 -9.33 0.81 25.00
CA ALA A 419 -9.90 1.69 26.02
C ALA A 419 -9.45 3.15 25.85
N ALA A 420 -8.26 3.38 25.30
CA ALA A 420 -7.70 4.71 25.10
C ALA A 420 -8.53 5.57 24.14
N GLY A 421 -8.66 6.89 24.42
CA GLY A 421 -9.33 7.86 23.56
C GLY A 421 -10.87 7.76 23.54
N ARG A 422 -11.47 7.06 24.51
CA ARG A 422 -12.95 6.98 24.67
C ARG A 422 -13.51 7.96 25.71
N SER A 423 -12.64 8.80 26.32
CA SER A 423 -13.04 9.79 27.34
C SER A 423 -13.34 11.16 26.75
#